data_1ebb52d90bb4ca90d438b670c1d62981
#
_entry.id   1ebb52d90bb4ca90d438b670c1d62981
#
_cell.length_a   1.000
_cell.length_b   1.000
_cell.length_c   1.000
_cell.angle_alpha   90.00
_cell.angle_beta   90.00
_cell.angle_gamma   90.00
#
_symmetry.space_group_name_H-M   'P 1'
#
loop_
_entity.id
_entity.type
_entity.pdbx_description
1 polymer ?
#
loop_
_entity_poly.entity_id
_entity_poly.type
_entity_poly.pdbx_seq_one_letter_code
_entity_poly.pdbx_strand_id
1 'polypeptide(L)'
;MPGTRKLGRPTAHRNSMLRGMVTYLIENGSIETTLTRAKEVRSLAEKMITLGKKNTLASRRQALAFITKEDAVKKLFDEVAPSFADRTGGYTQIFKLGPRRGDAAEMALIRLMDLEEKKAE
;
A
#
# COMPACT_ATOMS: atom_id res chain seq x y z
N MET A 1 -26.77 -9.13 -3.74
CA MET A 1 -26.07 -8.93 -2.59
C MET A 1 -24.91 -7.99 -2.73
N PRO A 2 -25.13 -6.88 -2.27
CA PRO A 2 -24.09 -5.89 -2.39
C PRO A 2 -22.82 -6.31 -1.71
N GLY A 3 -22.95 -7.14 -0.76
CA GLY A 3 -21.78 -7.60 -0.11
C GLY A 3 -21.03 -8.67 -0.86
N THR A 4 -21.30 -8.82 -2.15
CA THR A 4 -20.64 -9.88 -2.89
C THR A 4 -19.14 -9.80 -2.79
N ARG A 5 -18.58 -8.61 -2.73
CA ARG A 5 -17.18 -8.52 -2.52
C ARG A 5 -16.72 -9.14 -1.26
N LYS A 6 -17.58 -9.26 -0.30
CA LYS A 6 -17.22 -9.86 0.96
C LYS A 6 -17.13 -11.35 0.83
N LEU A 7 -18.02 -11.95 0.01
CA LEU A 7 -17.95 -13.38 -0.30
C LEU A 7 -17.52 -14.23 0.85
N GLY A 8 -18.25 -14.12 1.96
CA GLY A 8 -17.93 -14.90 3.14
C GLY A 8 -16.85 -14.31 4.02
N ARG A 9 -16.27 -13.19 3.63
CA ARG A 9 -15.27 -12.52 4.44
C ARG A 9 -15.90 -11.31 5.11
N PRO A 10 -15.84 -11.23 6.44
CA PRO A 10 -16.32 -10.04 7.13
C PRO A 10 -15.52 -8.83 6.69
N THR A 11 -16.17 -7.68 6.69
CA THR A 11 -15.49 -6.43 6.35
C THR A 11 -14.27 -6.20 7.21
N ALA A 12 -14.36 -6.51 8.49
CA ALA A 12 -13.22 -6.34 9.40
C ALA A 12 -12.03 -7.18 8.99
N HIS A 13 -12.28 -8.42 8.57
CA HIS A 13 -11.21 -9.31 8.14
C HIS A 13 -10.54 -8.78 6.87
N ARG A 14 -11.37 -8.31 5.92
CA ARG A 14 -10.86 -7.76 4.69
C ARG A 14 -9.99 -6.52 4.94
N ASN A 15 -10.46 -5.63 5.82
CA ASN A 15 -9.72 -4.43 6.15
C ASN A 15 -8.40 -4.78 6.84
N SER A 16 -8.41 -5.78 7.71
CA SER A 16 -7.21 -6.21 8.40
C SER A 16 -6.16 -6.71 7.40
N MET A 17 -6.61 -7.47 6.41
CA MET A 17 -5.72 -7.98 5.39
C MET A 17 -5.10 -6.84 4.57
N LEU A 18 -5.93 -5.87 4.17
CA LEU A 18 -5.45 -4.74 3.40
C LEU A 18 -4.46 -3.88 4.18
N ARG A 19 -4.73 -3.68 5.47
CA ARG A 19 -3.79 -2.95 6.32
C ARG A 19 -2.45 -3.63 6.38
N GLY A 20 -2.45 -4.95 6.50
CA GLY A 20 -1.22 -5.72 6.52
C GLY A 20 -0.45 -5.59 5.22
N MET A 21 -1.15 -5.59 4.10
CA MET A 21 -0.52 -5.47 2.79
C MET A 21 0.07 -4.08 2.58
N VAL A 22 -0.63 -3.02 3.01
CA VAL A 22 -0.10 -1.67 2.91
C VAL A 22 1.13 -1.52 3.80
N THR A 23 1.08 -2.08 5.00
CA THR A 23 2.23 -2.05 5.91
C THR A 23 3.43 -2.73 5.27
N TYR A 24 3.21 -3.90 4.67
CA TYR A 24 4.29 -4.64 4.00
C TYR A 24 4.88 -3.80 2.85
N LEU A 25 4.02 -3.16 2.07
CA LEU A 25 4.47 -2.33 0.96
C LEU A 25 5.36 -1.18 1.45
N ILE A 26 4.95 -0.54 2.53
CA ILE A 26 5.73 0.56 3.09
C ILE A 26 7.08 0.05 3.61
N GLU A 27 7.08 -1.10 4.26
CA GLU A 27 8.31 -1.64 4.84
C GLU A 27 9.27 -2.15 3.79
N ASN A 28 8.77 -2.75 2.73
CA ASN A 28 9.61 -3.45 1.76
C ASN A 28 9.72 -2.79 0.39
N GLY A 29 8.86 -1.84 0.10
CA GLY A 29 8.91 -1.11 -1.17
C GLY A 29 8.13 -1.74 -2.30
N SER A 30 7.77 -3.01 -2.20
CA SER A 30 6.98 -3.69 -3.22
C SER A 30 6.26 -4.88 -2.61
N ILE A 31 5.19 -5.29 -3.27
CA ILE A 31 4.45 -6.47 -2.85
C ILE A 31 3.80 -7.11 -4.07
N GLU A 32 3.79 -8.44 -4.10
CA GLU A 32 3.16 -9.19 -5.17
C GLU A 32 1.83 -9.75 -4.68
N THR A 33 0.77 -9.53 -5.45
CA THR A 33 -0.56 -9.96 -5.06
C THR A 33 -1.43 -10.04 -6.30
N THR A 34 -2.73 -10.33 -6.14
CA THR A 34 -3.63 -10.33 -7.28
C THR A 34 -3.85 -8.90 -7.78
N LEU A 35 -4.16 -8.76 -9.06
CA LEU A 35 -4.35 -7.45 -9.65
C LEU A 35 -5.45 -6.65 -8.93
N THR A 36 -6.55 -7.30 -8.57
CA THR A 36 -7.64 -6.64 -7.87
C THR A 36 -7.18 -6.08 -6.53
N ARG A 37 -6.45 -6.88 -5.77
CA ARG A 37 -5.94 -6.42 -4.47
C ARG A 37 -4.88 -5.36 -4.63
N ALA A 38 -4.06 -5.46 -5.68
CA ALA A 38 -3.05 -4.46 -5.93
C ALA A 38 -3.68 -3.08 -6.12
N LYS A 39 -4.80 -3.02 -6.81
CA LYS A 39 -5.51 -1.76 -7.03
C LYS A 39 -6.05 -1.20 -5.72
N GLU A 40 -6.58 -2.04 -4.85
CA GLU A 40 -7.06 -1.60 -3.56
C GLU A 40 -5.92 -1.14 -2.66
N VAL A 41 -4.83 -1.89 -2.63
CA VAL A 41 -3.66 -1.53 -1.84
C VAL A 41 -3.07 -0.21 -2.32
N ARG A 42 -3.03 -0.01 -3.64
CA ARG A 42 -2.51 1.22 -4.21
C ARG A 42 -3.27 2.44 -3.70
N SER A 43 -4.60 2.38 -3.73
CA SER A 43 -5.41 3.49 -3.28
C SER A 43 -5.13 3.82 -1.81
N LEU A 44 -5.07 2.80 -0.96
CA LEU A 44 -4.83 2.99 0.46
C LEU A 44 -3.40 3.46 0.75
N ALA A 45 -2.43 2.89 0.04
CA ALA A 45 -1.04 3.28 0.23
C ALA A 45 -0.82 4.74 -0.16
N GLU A 46 -1.46 5.18 -1.24
CA GLU A 46 -1.30 6.56 -1.66
C GLU A 46 -1.91 7.52 -0.65
N LYS A 47 -3.01 7.14 0.00
CA LYS A 47 -3.56 7.94 1.07
C LYS A 47 -2.59 8.06 2.24
N MET A 48 -1.93 6.96 2.58
CA MET A 48 -0.96 6.96 3.66
C MET A 48 0.23 7.87 3.33
N ILE A 49 0.70 7.82 2.08
CA ILE A 49 1.81 8.67 1.67
C ILE A 49 1.41 10.15 1.72
N THR A 50 0.18 10.46 1.31
CA THR A 50 -0.31 11.84 1.41
C THR A 50 -0.33 12.31 2.86
N LEU A 51 -0.76 11.45 3.80
CA LEU A 51 -0.71 11.79 5.22
C LEU A 51 0.73 12.03 5.67
N GLY A 52 1.66 11.20 5.19
CA GLY A 52 3.06 11.36 5.52
C GLY A 52 3.64 12.67 5.02
N LYS A 53 3.19 13.11 3.86
CA LYS A 53 3.66 14.37 3.30
C LYS A 53 3.15 15.56 4.11
N LYS A 54 1.96 15.47 4.69
CA LYS A 54 1.44 16.53 5.55
C LYS A 54 2.28 16.66 6.81
N ASN A 55 2.73 15.53 7.32
CA ASN A 55 3.62 15.47 8.48
C ASN A 55 3.18 16.29 9.67
N THR A 56 1.91 16.19 10.01
CA THR A 56 1.36 16.84 11.21
C THR A 56 1.10 15.76 12.26
N LEU A 57 0.91 16.21 13.50
CA LEU A 57 0.56 15.26 14.57
C LEU A 57 -0.75 14.55 14.24
N ALA A 58 -1.73 15.28 13.71
CA ALA A 58 -3.00 14.68 13.33
C ALA A 58 -2.82 13.63 12.24
N SER A 59 -1.98 13.92 11.22
CA SER A 59 -1.76 12.95 10.14
C SER A 59 -1.03 11.72 10.63
N ARG A 60 -0.09 11.87 11.58
CA ARG A 60 0.61 10.72 12.17
C ARG A 60 -0.37 9.84 12.93
N ARG A 61 -1.29 10.44 13.66
CA ARG A 61 -2.30 9.68 14.41
C ARG A 61 -3.20 8.90 13.45
N GLN A 62 -3.61 9.52 12.35
CA GLN A 62 -4.43 8.84 11.37
C GLN A 62 -3.69 7.68 10.72
N ALA A 63 -2.43 7.88 10.38
CA ALA A 63 -1.63 6.81 9.78
C ALA A 63 -1.44 5.67 10.76
N LEU A 64 -1.16 5.97 12.03
CA LEU A 64 -0.97 4.95 13.05
C LEU A 64 -2.24 4.14 13.28
N ALA A 65 -3.40 4.80 13.21
CA ALA A 65 -4.68 4.12 13.37
C ALA A 65 -4.91 3.10 12.27
N PHE A 66 -4.40 3.35 11.08
CA PHE A 66 -4.57 2.42 9.96
C PHE A 66 -3.46 1.37 9.92
N ILE A 67 -2.20 1.80 9.99
CA ILE A 67 -1.05 0.91 9.86
C ILE A 67 -0.82 0.09 11.13
N THR A 68 -1.02 0.67 12.29
CA THR A 68 -0.90 0.05 13.62
C THR A 68 0.49 -0.40 14.02
N LYS A 69 1.45 -0.37 13.11
CA LYS A 69 2.82 -0.77 13.41
C LYS A 69 3.69 0.49 13.45
N GLU A 70 4.20 0.83 14.61
CA GLU A 70 4.93 2.07 14.79
C GLU A 70 6.16 2.19 13.90
N ASP A 71 6.90 1.11 13.72
CA ASP A 71 8.09 1.14 12.88
C ASP A 71 7.74 1.48 11.43
N ALA A 72 6.62 0.95 10.93
CA ALA A 72 6.19 1.22 9.57
C ALA A 72 5.74 2.68 9.43
N VAL A 73 5.05 3.21 10.44
CA VAL A 73 4.63 4.61 10.43
C VAL A 73 5.86 5.52 10.45
N LYS A 74 6.84 5.18 11.27
CA LYS A 74 8.08 5.96 11.33
C LYS A 74 8.76 5.96 9.97
N LYS A 75 8.87 4.81 9.35
CA LYS A 75 9.47 4.72 8.02
C LYS A 75 8.69 5.54 7.00
N LEU A 76 7.37 5.48 7.07
CA LEU A 76 6.52 6.24 6.18
C LEU A 76 6.81 7.74 6.26
N PHE A 77 6.88 8.28 7.45
CA PHE A 77 7.07 9.72 7.65
C PHE A 77 8.52 10.17 7.46
N ASP A 78 9.48 9.32 7.82
CA ASP A 78 10.89 9.70 7.79
C ASP A 78 11.57 9.42 6.46
N GLU A 79 11.13 8.37 5.74
CA GLU A 79 11.80 7.95 4.52
C GLU A 79 10.90 7.97 3.29
N VAL A 80 9.73 7.34 3.38
CA VAL A 80 8.89 7.14 2.20
C VAL A 80 8.27 8.46 1.73
N ALA A 81 7.57 9.15 2.61
CA ALA A 81 6.89 10.39 2.21
C ALA A 81 7.87 11.47 1.74
N PRO A 82 9.02 11.67 2.42
CA PRO A 82 9.98 12.66 1.93
C PRO A 82 10.52 12.35 0.54
N SER A 83 10.63 11.07 0.17
CA SER A 83 11.12 10.71 -1.15
C SER A 83 10.14 11.11 -2.25
N PHE A 84 8.88 11.37 -1.90
CA PHE A 84 7.86 11.78 -2.86
C PHE A 84 7.49 13.26 -2.72
N ALA A 85 8.34 14.06 -2.08
CA ALA A 85 8.03 15.45 -1.81
C ALA A 85 7.67 16.23 -3.08
N ASP A 86 8.28 15.89 -4.19
CA ASP A 86 8.06 16.60 -5.45
C ASP A 86 6.92 16.04 -6.30
N ARG A 87 6.26 15.00 -5.83
CA ARG A 87 5.15 14.40 -6.56
C ARG A 87 3.81 14.75 -5.91
N THR A 88 2.81 14.99 -6.75
CA THR A 88 1.47 15.29 -6.24
C THR A 88 0.56 14.09 -6.28
N GLY A 89 1.05 12.95 -6.73
CA GLY A 89 0.32 11.70 -6.80
C GLY A 89 1.12 10.70 -7.58
N GLY A 90 0.54 9.53 -7.84
CA GLY A 90 1.24 8.51 -8.61
C GLY A 90 2.47 7.99 -7.91
N TYR A 91 2.35 7.72 -6.63
CA TYR A 91 3.49 7.26 -5.85
C TYR A 91 3.80 5.79 -6.06
N THR A 92 2.88 5.05 -6.65
CA THR A 92 3.04 3.61 -6.84
C THR A 92 2.89 3.24 -8.30
N GLN A 93 3.43 2.09 -8.65
CA GLN A 93 3.32 1.56 -10.00
C GLN A 93 2.92 0.10 -9.91
N ILE A 94 2.00 -0.31 -10.79
CA ILE A 94 1.52 -1.69 -10.82
C ILE A 94 1.98 -2.33 -12.12
N PHE A 95 2.62 -3.50 -12.00
CA PHE A 95 3.04 -4.30 -13.14
C PHE A 95 2.24 -5.59 -13.16
N LYS A 96 1.60 -5.87 -14.30
CA LYS A 96 0.87 -7.13 -14.45
C LYS A 96 1.87 -8.25 -14.69
N LEU A 97 1.72 -9.33 -13.93
CA LEU A 97 2.63 -10.46 -14.01
C LEU A 97 2.04 -11.64 -14.77
N GLY A 98 0.77 -11.55 -15.16
CA GLY A 98 0.11 -12.66 -15.83
C GLY A 98 -0.61 -13.57 -14.86
N PRO A 99 -1.24 -14.63 -15.38
CA PRO A 99 -2.04 -15.52 -14.53
C PRO A 99 -1.17 -16.37 -13.62
N ARG A 100 -1.69 -16.64 -12.44
CA ARG A 100 -1.02 -17.49 -11.49
C ARG A 100 -1.25 -18.95 -11.84
N ARG A 101 -0.23 -19.75 -11.63
CA ARG A 101 -0.35 -21.17 -11.83
C ARG A 101 -1.40 -21.74 -10.88
N GLY A 102 -2.23 -22.62 -11.40
CA GLY A 102 -3.22 -23.29 -10.58
C GLY A 102 -4.61 -22.73 -10.77
N ASP A 103 -4.84 -21.47 -10.42
CA ASP A 103 -6.17 -20.90 -10.49
C ASP A 103 -6.30 -19.78 -11.52
N ALA A 104 -5.23 -19.50 -12.26
CA ALA A 104 -5.23 -18.51 -13.33
C ALA A 104 -5.59 -17.09 -12.85
N ALA A 105 -5.48 -16.80 -11.55
CA ALA A 105 -5.73 -15.46 -11.06
C ALA A 105 -4.68 -14.50 -11.62
N GLU A 106 -5.13 -13.32 -12.07
CA GLU A 106 -4.23 -12.30 -12.56
C GLU A 106 -3.36 -11.78 -11.41
N MET A 107 -2.06 -11.89 -11.56
CA MET A 107 -1.12 -11.42 -10.54
C MET A 107 -0.53 -10.08 -10.94
N ALA A 108 -0.10 -9.32 -9.94
CA ALA A 108 0.51 -8.03 -10.17
C ALA A 108 1.53 -7.71 -9.09
N LEU A 109 2.50 -6.90 -9.46
CA LEU A 109 3.48 -6.37 -8.53
C LEU A 109 3.19 -4.88 -8.38
N ILE A 110 3.03 -4.42 -7.13
CA ILE A 110 2.89 -3.00 -6.87
C ILE A 110 4.14 -2.54 -6.13
N ARG A 111 4.70 -1.43 -6.53
CA ARG A 111 5.93 -0.92 -5.90
C ARG A 111 5.86 0.58 -5.71
N LEU A 112 6.65 1.06 -4.75
CA LEU A 112 6.82 2.48 -4.49
C LEU A 112 7.89 3.00 -5.43
N MET A 113 7.52 3.96 -6.26
CA MET A 113 8.38 4.41 -7.36
C MET A 113 9.76 4.94 -6.95
N ASP A 114 9.76 6.05 -6.22
CA ASP A 114 11.04 6.71 -5.94
C ASP A 114 11.95 5.92 -5.03
N LEU A 115 11.36 5.16 -4.11
CA LEU A 115 12.14 4.38 -3.19
C LEU A 115 12.92 3.28 -3.92
N GLU A 116 12.26 2.63 -4.89
CA GLU A 116 12.91 1.60 -5.70
C GLU A 116 13.99 2.19 -6.59
N GLU A 117 13.71 3.35 -7.18
CA GLU A 117 14.70 4.02 -8.02
C GLU A 117 15.94 4.36 -7.23
N LYS A 118 15.79 4.84 -6.00
CA LYS A 118 16.93 5.17 -5.17
C LYS A 118 17.73 3.94 -4.80
N LYS A 119 17.05 2.82 -4.57
CA LYS A 119 17.75 1.57 -4.27
C LYS A 119 18.56 1.08 -5.46
N ALA A 120 18.09 1.35 -6.66
CA ALA A 120 18.77 0.92 -7.86
C ALA A 120 20.05 1.71 -8.11
N GLU A 121 20.13 2.88 -7.54
CA GLU A 121 21.33 3.71 -7.65
C GLU A 121 22.39 3.25 -6.67
#